data_398defdd2a5fc949f8379c0d44b3f316
#
_entry.id   398defdd2a5fc949f8379c0d44b3f316
#
_cell.length_a   1.000
_cell.length_b   1.000
_cell.length_c   1.000
_cell.angle_alpha   90.00
_cell.angle_beta   90.00
_cell.angle_gamma   90.00
#
_symmetry.space_group_name_H-M   'P 1'
#
loop_
_entity.id
_entity.type
_entity.pdbx_description
1 polymer ?
#
loop_
_entity_poly.entity_id
_entity_poly.type
_entity_poly.pdbx_seq_one_letter_code
_entity_poly.pdbx_strand_id
1 'polypeptide(L)'
;MSINEVRWLSECGSTNAYAKEHFEEFGPVGAVYTTNQTAGRGRLGRSWVNAEGRALYYTAVIREPLAQPATLPLLASLAVRDQLAQRYGVDCQIKWPNDLLLNGRKIVGILCESVSYGYQMQGRGIVCGIGINLAQPQSYFDTANLPNGTSLELQGAKVDLAADPQWLAEALTDFGFDRPLYTFAREGFAPFRDEYKAACVNLGRHVTFDLPGGGTGSGTAIDVDADGRLIVRTDSGEEKVFTGEVSVHGIYGAV
;
A
#
# COMPACT_ATOMS: atom_id res chain seq x y z
N MET A 1 8.11 7.94 25.27
CA MET A 1 7.37 7.30 24.19
C MET A 1 6.62 8.41 23.47
N SER A 2 6.98 8.71 22.24
CA SER A 2 6.14 9.57 21.41
C SER A 2 4.89 8.76 21.13
N ILE A 3 3.77 9.12 21.70
CA ILE A 3 2.49 8.52 21.34
C ILE A 3 2.14 9.17 20.02
N ASN A 4 2.34 8.46 18.94
CA ASN A 4 1.93 8.91 17.62
C ASN A 4 0.41 9.11 17.61
N GLU A 5 -0.04 10.24 17.09
CA GLU A 5 -1.46 10.53 17.03
C GLU A 5 -2.14 9.70 15.96
N VAL A 6 -3.15 8.91 16.34
CA VAL A 6 -4.00 8.13 15.43
C VAL A 6 -5.43 8.63 15.55
N ARG A 7 -5.92 9.36 14.54
CA ARG A 7 -7.25 9.97 14.51
C ARG A 7 -8.28 9.02 13.93
N TRP A 8 -9.34 8.76 14.68
CA TRP A 8 -10.52 8.09 14.17
C TRP A 8 -11.53 9.09 13.56
N LEU A 9 -12.08 8.76 12.40
CA LEU A 9 -13.20 9.48 11.79
C LEU A 9 -14.37 8.51 11.58
N SER A 10 -15.58 8.91 11.96
CA SER A 10 -16.79 8.11 11.68
C SER A 10 -17.01 7.94 10.18
N GLU A 11 -16.71 8.97 9.41
CA GLU A 11 -16.79 9.02 7.95
C GLU A 11 -15.87 10.10 7.40
N CYS A 12 -15.35 9.93 6.19
CA CYS A 12 -14.73 11.01 5.43
C CYS A 12 -14.83 10.75 3.92
N GLY A 13 -14.58 11.77 3.11
CA GLY A 13 -14.47 11.61 1.66
C GLY A 13 -13.29 10.71 1.30
N SER A 14 -12.11 11.04 1.79
CA SER A 14 -10.87 10.27 1.62
C SER A 14 -9.92 10.55 2.77
N THR A 15 -9.38 9.50 3.39
CA THR A 15 -8.38 9.64 4.46
C THR A 15 -7.11 10.34 3.97
N ASN A 16 -6.68 10.12 2.71
CA ASN A 16 -5.58 10.88 2.11
C ASN A 16 -5.91 12.36 1.96
N ALA A 17 -7.12 12.70 1.52
CA ALA A 17 -7.53 14.09 1.38
C ALA A 17 -7.58 14.80 2.75
N TYR A 18 -8.19 14.17 3.74
CA TYR A 18 -8.21 14.66 5.12
C TYR A 18 -6.79 14.86 5.68
N ALA A 19 -5.94 13.85 5.52
CA ALA A 19 -4.55 13.90 6.00
C ALA A 19 -3.75 15.04 5.35
N LYS A 20 -3.99 15.34 4.07
CA LYS A 20 -3.34 16.47 3.39
C LYS A 20 -3.85 17.82 3.89
N GLU A 21 -5.15 17.96 4.12
CA GLU A 21 -5.79 19.19 4.62
C GLU A 21 -5.30 19.52 6.03
N HIS A 22 -5.14 18.49 6.88
CA HIS A 22 -4.72 18.63 8.28
C HIS A 22 -3.23 18.30 8.49
N PHE A 23 -2.42 18.30 7.44
CA PHE A 23 -1.06 17.75 7.46
C PHE A 23 -0.16 18.36 8.55
N GLU A 24 -0.25 19.69 8.75
CA GLU A 24 0.58 20.42 9.70
C GLU A 24 0.17 20.23 11.17
N GLU A 25 -1.01 19.66 11.41
CA GLU A 25 -1.52 19.37 12.75
C GLU A 25 -0.93 18.08 13.34
N PHE A 26 -0.40 17.19 12.48
CA PHE A 26 0.23 15.94 12.93
C PHE A 26 1.68 16.14 13.34
N GLY A 27 2.16 15.27 14.23
CA GLY A 27 3.58 15.13 14.58
C GLY A 27 4.44 14.64 13.39
N PRO A 28 5.72 14.28 13.66
CA PRO A 28 6.61 13.73 12.62
C PRO A 28 6.04 12.50 11.92
N VAL A 29 5.39 11.62 12.68
CA VAL A 29 4.58 10.50 12.23
C VAL A 29 3.22 10.59 12.91
N GLY A 30 2.15 10.38 12.17
CA GLY A 30 0.79 10.31 12.66
C GLY A 30 -0.09 9.54 11.70
N ALA A 31 -1.36 9.37 12.03
CA ALA A 31 -2.29 8.69 11.16
C ALA A 31 -3.74 9.15 11.32
N VAL A 32 -4.53 8.89 10.30
CA VAL A 32 -5.99 8.99 10.33
C VAL A 32 -6.58 7.72 9.74
N TYR A 33 -7.70 7.26 10.30
CA TYR A 33 -8.42 6.12 9.76
C TYR A 33 -9.93 6.23 9.91
N THR A 34 -10.63 5.48 9.06
CA THR A 34 -12.08 5.29 9.08
C THR A 34 -12.43 3.91 8.53
N THR A 35 -13.64 3.47 8.78
CA THR A 35 -14.24 2.32 8.09
C THR A 35 -15.28 2.73 7.04
N ASN A 36 -15.51 4.03 6.87
CA ASN A 36 -16.48 4.58 5.92
C ASN A 36 -15.86 5.74 5.10
N GLN A 37 -15.41 5.44 3.87
CA GLN A 37 -14.76 6.40 2.97
C GLN A 37 -15.58 6.55 1.69
N THR A 38 -16.21 7.73 1.50
CA THR A 38 -17.22 7.95 0.45
C THR A 38 -16.65 8.36 -0.92
N ALA A 39 -15.40 8.83 -0.97
CA ALA A 39 -14.72 9.26 -2.21
C ALA A 39 -13.28 8.70 -2.28
N GLY A 40 -13.15 7.39 -2.02
CA GLY A 40 -11.86 6.70 -2.00
C GLY A 40 -11.13 6.76 -3.34
N ARG A 41 -9.80 6.91 -3.28
CA ARG A 41 -8.93 7.02 -4.45
C ARG A 41 -7.94 5.88 -4.53
N GLY A 42 -7.74 5.38 -5.74
CA GLY A 42 -6.66 4.49 -6.10
C GLY A 42 -5.66 5.18 -7.05
N ARG A 43 -4.63 4.45 -7.47
CA ARG A 43 -3.65 4.94 -8.46
C ARG A 43 -4.33 5.18 -9.83
N LEU A 44 -3.73 6.07 -10.63
CA LEU A 44 -4.15 6.36 -12.02
C LEU A 44 -5.62 6.80 -12.13
N GLY A 45 -6.13 7.54 -11.12
CA GLY A 45 -7.50 8.05 -11.12
C GLY A 45 -8.59 7.00 -10.87
N ARG A 46 -8.24 5.77 -10.52
CA ARG A 46 -9.22 4.74 -10.13
C ARG A 46 -9.87 5.08 -8.80
N SER A 47 -11.10 4.65 -8.61
CA SER A 47 -11.79 4.74 -7.32
C SER A 47 -11.47 3.53 -6.44
N TRP A 48 -11.40 3.78 -5.13
CA TRP A 48 -11.46 2.73 -4.13
C TRP A 48 -12.88 2.71 -3.56
N VAL A 49 -13.62 1.65 -3.85
CA VAL A 49 -15.06 1.58 -3.55
C VAL A 49 -15.30 1.48 -2.05
N ASN A 50 -16.29 2.20 -1.54
CA ASN A 50 -16.67 2.13 -0.12
C ASN A 50 -17.26 0.76 0.24
N ALA A 51 -16.92 0.25 1.41
CA ALA A 51 -17.36 -1.04 1.93
C ALA A 51 -18.22 -0.92 3.20
N GLU A 52 -18.68 0.28 3.54
CA GLU A 52 -19.63 0.57 4.62
C GLU A 52 -19.34 -0.18 5.93
N GLY A 53 -18.20 0.10 6.54
CA GLY A 53 -17.78 -0.52 7.81
C GLY A 53 -17.08 -1.88 7.68
N ARG A 54 -16.92 -2.43 6.48
CA ARG A 54 -16.29 -3.74 6.24
C ARG A 54 -14.85 -3.69 5.72
N ALA A 55 -14.27 -2.50 5.68
CA ALA A 55 -12.89 -2.25 5.30
C ALA A 55 -12.23 -1.28 6.27
N LEU A 56 -10.90 -1.30 6.33
CA LEU A 56 -10.12 -0.25 6.93
C LEU A 56 -9.59 0.67 5.83
N TYR A 57 -9.81 1.98 5.99
CA TYR A 57 -9.17 3.04 5.24
C TYR A 57 -8.25 3.80 6.20
N TYR A 58 -6.96 3.67 5.99
CA TYR A 58 -5.93 4.23 6.85
C TYR A 58 -4.99 5.11 6.02
N THR A 59 -4.52 6.20 6.60
CA THR A 59 -3.49 7.04 6.00
C THR A 59 -2.45 7.41 7.04
N ALA A 60 -1.21 6.98 6.83
CA ALA A 60 -0.05 7.49 7.57
C ALA A 60 0.30 8.89 7.07
N VAL A 61 0.61 9.79 8.00
CA VAL A 61 1.16 11.12 7.75
C VAL A 61 2.63 11.09 8.13
N ILE A 62 3.52 11.39 7.18
CA ILE A 62 4.97 11.36 7.37
C ILE A 62 5.54 12.72 7.02
N ARG A 63 6.00 13.44 8.05
CA ARG A 63 6.63 14.76 7.93
C ARG A 63 8.15 14.70 7.97
N GLU A 64 8.72 13.56 8.36
CA GLU A 64 10.14 13.33 8.29
C GLU A 64 10.65 13.33 6.85
N PRO A 65 11.79 13.99 6.57
CA PRO A 65 12.45 13.89 5.27
C PRO A 65 12.90 12.45 5.00
N LEU A 66 12.57 11.94 3.83
CA LEU A 66 12.94 10.58 3.41
C LEU A 66 14.03 10.61 2.35
N ALA A 67 15.04 9.73 2.46
CA ALA A 67 16.10 9.59 1.45
C ALA A 67 15.53 9.16 0.08
N GLN A 68 14.55 8.25 0.09
CA GLN A 68 13.93 7.70 -1.12
C GLN A 68 12.39 7.70 -1.00
N PRO A 69 11.73 8.89 -1.04
CA PRO A 69 10.29 8.99 -0.81
C PRO A 69 9.45 8.17 -1.79
N ALA A 70 9.90 7.97 -3.02
CA ALA A 70 9.20 7.21 -4.04
C ALA A 70 9.09 5.70 -3.74
N THR A 71 9.93 5.16 -2.85
CA THR A 71 9.93 3.74 -2.45
C THR A 71 9.11 3.49 -1.17
N LEU A 72 8.50 4.51 -0.59
CA LEU A 72 7.64 4.36 0.60
C LEU A 72 6.52 3.32 0.42
N PRO A 73 5.86 3.16 -0.77
CA PRO A 73 4.88 2.09 -0.96
C PRO A 73 5.43 0.68 -0.73
N LEU A 74 6.73 0.47 -0.97
CA LEU A 74 7.39 -0.83 -0.77
C LEU A 74 7.56 -1.11 0.72
N LEU A 75 8.03 -0.13 1.50
CA LEU A 75 8.07 -0.22 2.96
C LEU A 75 6.66 -0.45 3.54
N ALA A 76 5.66 0.33 3.08
CA ALA A 76 4.29 0.19 3.52
C ALA A 76 3.71 -1.22 3.23
N SER A 77 4.11 -1.82 2.11
CA SER A 77 3.70 -3.20 1.77
C SER A 77 4.23 -4.21 2.80
N LEU A 78 5.49 -4.11 3.20
CA LEU A 78 6.07 -4.93 4.28
C LEU A 78 5.35 -4.69 5.60
N ALA A 79 5.19 -3.42 5.98
CA ALA A 79 4.52 -3.05 7.21
C ALA A 79 3.11 -3.66 7.33
N VAL A 80 2.31 -3.55 6.27
CA VAL A 80 0.95 -4.13 6.25
C VAL A 80 1.00 -5.65 6.29
N ARG A 81 1.88 -6.28 5.50
CA ARG A 81 2.07 -7.73 5.49
C ARG A 81 2.34 -8.26 6.89
N ASP A 82 3.25 -7.65 7.61
CA ASP A 82 3.64 -8.07 8.96
C ASP A 82 2.50 -7.92 9.96
N GLN A 83 1.76 -6.80 9.91
CA GLN A 83 0.62 -6.61 10.82
C GLN A 83 -0.52 -7.58 10.52
N LEU A 84 -0.79 -7.89 9.24
CA LEU A 84 -1.79 -8.90 8.87
C LEU A 84 -1.36 -10.30 9.30
N ALA A 85 -0.09 -10.65 9.15
CA ALA A 85 0.46 -11.92 9.61
C ALA A 85 0.35 -12.04 11.14
N GLN A 86 0.70 -10.99 11.88
CA GLN A 86 0.61 -10.96 13.34
C GLN A 86 -0.83 -11.08 13.84
N ARG A 87 -1.79 -10.36 13.21
CA ARG A 87 -3.19 -10.32 13.67
C ARG A 87 -3.98 -11.55 13.29
N TYR A 88 -3.77 -12.06 12.06
CA TYR A 88 -4.63 -13.08 11.46
C TYR A 88 -3.92 -14.38 11.12
N GLY A 89 -2.58 -14.44 11.23
CA GLY A 89 -1.80 -15.60 10.83
C GLY A 89 -1.78 -15.86 9.32
N VAL A 90 -2.04 -14.84 8.50
CA VAL A 90 -2.06 -14.95 7.04
C VAL A 90 -0.72 -14.58 6.43
N ASP A 91 -0.33 -15.25 5.35
CA ASP A 91 0.88 -14.94 4.58
C ASP A 91 0.50 -14.25 3.26
N CYS A 92 0.55 -12.92 3.28
CA CYS A 92 0.27 -12.11 2.09
C CYS A 92 1.51 -12.02 1.21
N GLN A 93 1.31 -12.12 -0.11
CA GLN A 93 2.31 -11.84 -1.14
C GLN A 93 2.22 -10.38 -1.58
N ILE A 94 3.35 -9.79 -1.94
CA ILE A 94 3.39 -8.42 -2.44
C ILE A 94 3.41 -8.43 -3.96
N LYS A 95 2.42 -7.79 -4.57
CA LYS A 95 2.46 -7.49 -6.01
C LYS A 95 3.02 -6.07 -6.17
N TRP A 96 4.23 -6.00 -6.70
CA TRP A 96 4.93 -4.73 -6.97
C TRP A 96 4.04 -3.78 -7.79
N PRO A 97 4.02 -2.47 -7.47
CA PRO A 97 4.76 -1.85 -6.36
C PRO A 97 3.91 -1.64 -5.08
N ASN A 98 2.60 -1.91 -5.08
CA ASN A 98 1.70 -1.29 -4.10
C ASN A 98 0.47 -2.14 -3.73
N ASP A 99 0.40 -3.39 -4.10
CA ASP A 99 -0.74 -4.26 -3.79
C ASP A 99 -0.29 -5.46 -2.94
N LEU A 100 -1.13 -5.89 -1.99
CA LEU A 100 -0.97 -7.17 -1.33
C LEU A 100 -2.04 -8.14 -1.81
N LEU A 101 -1.60 -9.38 -1.99
CA LEU A 101 -2.44 -10.49 -2.40
C LEU A 101 -2.50 -11.55 -1.30
N LEU A 102 -3.66 -12.13 -1.12
CA LEU A 102 -3.86 -13.33 -0.32
C LEU A 102 -4.48 -14.41 -1.21
N ASN A 103 -3.82 -15.55 -1.34
CA ASN A 103 -4.20 -16.63 -2.27
C ASN A 103 -4.42 -16.12 -3.72
N GLY A 104 -3.51 -15.26 -4.19
CA GLY A 104 -3.54 -14.70 -5.55
C GLY A 104 -4.60 -13.62 -5.79
N ARG A 105 -5.37 -13.18 -4.78
CA ARG A 105 -6.41 -12.16 -4.91
C ARG A 105 -6.08 -10.92 -4.07
N LYS A 106 -6.40 -9.74 -4.60
CA LYS A 106 -6.06 -8.46 -3.98
C LYS A 106 -6.84 -8.22 -2.68
N ILE A 107 -6.10 -7.98 -1.61
CA ILE A 107 -6.64 -7.69 -0.28
C ILE A 107 -6.30 -6.28 0.20
N VAL A 108 -5.18 -5.72 -0.25
CA VAL A 108 -4.71 -4.37 0.11
C VAL A 108 -4.29 -3.59 -1.12
N GLY A 109 -4.56 -2.29 -1.10
CA GLY A 109 -4.00 -1.33 -2.05
C GLY A 109 -3.39 -0.14 -1.32
N ILE A 110 -2.24 0.34 -1.80
CA ILE A 110 -1.47 1.43 -1.21
C ILE A 110 -1.36 2.59 -2.19
N LEU A 111 -1.58 3.82 -1.71
CA LEU A 111 -1.48 5.05 -2.46
C LEU A 111 -0.71 6.11 -1.68
N CYS A 112 0.55 6.32 -2.03
CA CYS A 112 1.36 7.42 -1.47
C CYS A 112 1.25 8.67 -2.35
N GLU A 113 1.10 9.83 -1.70
CA GLU A 113 1.00 11.14 -2.35
C GLU A 113 1.88 12.15 -1.61
N SER A 114 2.66 12.93 -2.37
CA SER A 114 3.50 13.99 -1.82
C SER A 114 2.64 15.17 -1.34
N VAL A 115 3.10 15.81 -0.26
CA VAL A 115 2.49 17.01 0.31
C VAL A 115 3.55 18.11 0.37
N SER A 116 3.21 19.31 -0.09
CA SER A 116 3.98 20.52 0.17
C SER A 116 3.28 21.33 1.24
N TYR A 117 4.00 21.79 2.26
CA TYR A 117 3.43 22.49 3.40
C TYR A 117 4.34 23.61 3.92
N GLY A 118 3.85 24.38 4.89
CA GLY A 118 4.60 25.45 5.52
C GLY A 118 4.70 26.71 4.68
N TYR A 119 5.52 27.66 5.17
CA TYR A 119 5.71 28.96 4.51
C TYR A 119 6.24 28.79 3.08
N GLN A 120 5.56 29.38 2.10
CA GLN A 120 5.87 29.26 0.67
C GLN A 120 5.96 27.80 0.16
N MET A 121 5.28 26.85 0.81
CA MET A 121 5.27 25.43 0.41
C MET A 121 6.68 24.78 0.33
N GLN A 122 7.60 25.21 1.17
CA GLN A 122 8.98 24.69 1.17
C GLN A 122 9.11 23.35 1.89
N GLY A 123 8.23 23.06 2.85
CA GLY A 123 8.16 21.75 3.51
C GLY A 123 7.74 20.66 2.53
N ARG A 124 8.27 19.47 2.70
CA ARG A 124 7.92 18.28 1.93
C ARG A 124 7.59 17.14 2.88
N GLY A 125 6.49 16.46 2.60
CA GLY A 125 6.07 15.28 3.34
C GLY A 125 5.26 14.36 2.46
N ILE A 126 4.76 13.26 3.03
CA ILE A 126 4.03 12.23 2.31
C ILE A 126 2.84 11.80 3.15
N VAL A 127 1.72 11.57 2.50
CA VAL A 127 0.61 10.78 3.03
C VAL A 127 0.61 9.43 2.33
N CYS A 128 0.51 8.36 3.13
CA CYS A 128 0.51 6.98 2.62
C CYS A 128 -0.84 6.33 2.95
N GLY A 129 -1.75 6.33 1.98
CA GLY A 129 -3.07 5.72 2.10
C GLY A 129 -3.01 4.21 1.90
N ILE A 130 -3.71 3.48 2.76
CA ILE A 130 -3.79 2.02 2.77
C ILE A 130 -5.26 1.63 2.91
N GLY A 131 -5.79 0.92 1.91
CA GLY A 131 -7.11 0.31 1.97
C GLY A 131 -6.97 -1.19 2.21
N ILE A 132 -7.58 -1.72 3.28
CA ILE A 132 -7.54 -3.14 3.64
C ILE A 132 -8.96 -3.70 3.58
N ASN A 133 -9.15 -4.73 2.78
CA ASN A 133 -10.41 -5.46 2.70
C ASN A 133 -10.53 -6.42 3.88
N LEU A 134 -11.41 -6.11 4.83
CA LEU A 134 -11.58 -6.89 6.07
C LEU A 134 -12.65 -7.98 5.92
N ALA A 135 -13.92 -7.59 5.71
CA ALA A 135 -15.06 -8.51 5.78
C ALA A 135 -16.11 -8.28 4.68
N GLN A 136 -15.70 -7.77 3.52
CA GLN A 136 -16.61 -7.63 2.38
C GLN A 136 -17.01 -9.02 1.88
N PRO A 137 -18.32 -9.27 1.62
CA PRO A 137 -18.80 -10.51 1.02
C PRO A 137 -18.45 -10.58 -0.48
N GLN A 138 -18.49 -11.76 -1.08
CA GLN A 138 -18.23 -11.93 -2.50
C GLN A 138 -19.12 -11.04 -3.38
N SER A 139 -20.40 -10.88 -3.01
CA SER A 139 -21.36 -10.02 -3.72
C SER A 139 -20.93 -8.55 -3.83
N TYR A 140 -20.16 -8.04 -2.86
CA TYR A 140 -19.58 -6.70 -2.92
C TYR A 140 -18.60 -6.59 -4.11
N PHE A 141 -17.68 -7.55 -4.25
CA PHE A 141 -16.69 -7.56 -5.32
C PHE A 141 -17.34 -7.76 -6.71
N ASP A 142 -18.38 -8.60 -6.77
CA ASP A 142 -19.13 -8.85 -8.02
C ASP A 142 -19.87 -7.58 -8.45
N THR A 143 -20.59 -6.91 -7.53
CA THR A 143 -21.32 -5.66 -7.81
C THR A 143 -20.40 -4.51 -8.18
N ALA A 144 -19.24 -4.41 -7.53
CA ALA A 144 -18.24 -3.39 -7.81
C ALA A 144 -17.39 -3.68 -9.05
N ASN A 145 -17.63 -4.80 -9.74
CA ASN A 145 -16.82 -5.30 -10.88
C ASN A 145 -15.31 -5.38 -10.52
N LEU A 146 -15.02 -6.00 -9.39
CA LEU A 146 -13.67 -6.22 -8.85
C LEU A 146 -13.34 -7.73 -8.79
N PRO A 147 -13.23 -8.42 -9.94
CA PRO A 147 -13.10 -9.88 -9.99
C PRO A 147 -11.84 -10.41 -9.30
N ASN A 148 -10.81 -9.56 -9.17
CA ASN A 148 -9.53 -9.91 -8.56
C ASN A 148 -9.46 -9.52 -7.07
N GLY A 149 -10.52 -8.95 -6.51
CA GLY A 149 -10.61 -8.56 -5.11
C GLY A 149 -11.01 -9.71 -4.18
N THR A 150 -10.60 -9.61 -2.93
CA THR A 150 -11.04 -10.49 -1.84
C THR A 150 -10.97 -9.76 -0.52
N SER A 151 -11.51 -10.36 0.56
CA SER A 151 -11.39 -9.87 1.93
C SER A 151 -10.72 -10.92 2.84
N LEU A 152 -10.23 -10.51 3.99
CA LEU A 152 -9.67 -11.42 5.01
C LEU A 152 -10.68 -12.50 5.40
N GLU A 153 -11.94 -12.10 5.63
CA GLU A 153 -13.01 -13.04 6.01
C GLU A 153 -13.30 -14.08 4.93
N LEU A 154 -13.33 -13.68 3.64
CA LEU A 154 -13.50 -14.62 2.51
C LEU A 154 -12.31 -15.59 2.38
N GLN A 155 -11.15 -15.22 2.89
CA GLN A 155 -9.95 -16.06 2.94
C GLN A 155 -9.84 -16.87 4.24
N GLY A 156 -10.89 -16.88 5.06
CA GLY A 156 -10.99 -17.72 6.26
C GLY A 156 -10.44 -17.09 7.54
N ALA A 157 -9.99 -15.84 7.52
CA ALA A 157 -9.58 -15.14 8.73
C ALA A 157 -10.79 -14.76 9.59
N LYS A 158 -10.63 -14.81 10.91
CA LYS A 158 -11.65 -14.33 11.85
C LYS A 158 -11.46 -12.84 12.07
N VAL A 159 -12.36 -12.02 11.52
CA VAL A 159 -12.33 -10.56 11.60
C VAL A 159 -13.30 -10.07 12.65
N ASP A 160 -12.83 -9.21 13.55
CA ASP A 160 -13.65 -8.46 14.50
C ASP A 160 -13.75 -6.99 14.03
N LEU A 161 -14.83 -6.66 13.32
CA LEU A 161 -15.03 -5.30 12.78
C LEU A 161 -15.14 -4.20 13.86
N ALA A 162 -15.38 -4.56 15.12
CA ALA A 162 -15.43 -3.60 16.22
C ALA A 162 -14.01 -3.26 16.76
N ALA A 163 -13.10 -4.21 16.73
CA ALA A 163 -11.76 -4.06 17.33
C ALA A 163 -10.62 -3.95 16.31
N ASP A 164 -10.69 -4.71 15.20
CA ASP A 164 -9.56 -4.83 14.27
C ASP A 164 -9.19 -3.54 13.54
N PRO A 165 -10.13 -2.66 13.13
CA PRO A 165 -9.77 -1.42 12.46
C PRO A 165 -8.89 -0.51 13.32
N GLN A 166 -9.23 -0.36 14.61
CA GLN A 166 -8.43 0.43 15.55
C GLN A 166 -7.08 -0.24 15.80
N TRP A 167 -7.08 -1.54 16.11
CA TRP A 167 -5.85 -2.28 16.36
C TRP A 167 -4.87 -2.20 15.19
N LEU A 168 -5.35 -2.39 13.96
CA LEU A 168 -4.53 -2.28 12.76
C LEU A 168 -3.99 -0.86 12.55
N ALA A 169 -4.83 0.17 12.77
CA ALA A 169 -4.40 1.55 12.62
C ALA A 169 -3.29 1.91 13.61
N GLU A 170 -3.42 1.54 14.88
CA GLU A 170 -2.40 1.75 15.92
C GLU A 170 -1.13 0.94 15.62
N ALA A 171 -1.27 -0.35 15.29
CA ALA A 171 -0.13 -1.23 14.98
C ALA A 171 0.64 -0.78 13.72
N LEU A 172 -0.06 -0.36 12.66
CA LEU A 172 0.58 0.19 11.47
C LEU A 172 1.35 1.47 11.78
N THR A 173 0.78 2.35 12.61
CA THR A 173 1.45 3.61 12.98
C THR A 173 2.72 3.34 13.79
N ASP A 174 2.65 2.52 14.84
CA ASP A 174 3.77 2.33 15.77
C ASP A 174 4.82 1.35 15.23
N PHE A 175 4.40 0.21 14.70
CA PHE A 175 5.31 -0.86 14.27
C PHE A 175 5.58 -0.82 12.78
N GLY A 176 4.60 -0.41 11.97
CA GLY A 176 4.71 -0.38 10.53
C GLY A 176 5.44 0.85 10.01
N PHE A 177 5.26 2.01 10.64
CA PHE A 177 5.86 3.26 10.19
C PHE A 177 6.86 3.83 11.18
N ASP A 178 6.50 4.16 12.42
CA ASP A 178 7.38 4.88 13.35
C ASP A 178 8.73 4.17 13.55
N ARG A 179 8.71 2.87 13.84
CA ARG A 179 9.95 2.12 14.10
C ARG A 179 10.86 1.95 12.89
N PRO A 180 10.38 1.48 11.71
CA PRO A 180 11.24 1.29 10.55
C PRO A 180 11.60 2.60 9.86
N LEU A 181 10.80 3.67 10.08
CA LEU A 181 10.99 4.95 9.41
C LEU A 181 12.36 5.57 9.71
N TYR A 182 12.90 5.39 10.92
CA TYR A 182 14.23 5.91 11.27
C TYR A 182 15.32 5.38 10.33
N THR A 183 15.31 4.08 10.04
CA THR A 183 16.24 3.47 9.08
C THR A 183 15.91 3.88 7.65
N PHE A 184 14.65 3.81 7.29
CA PHE A 184 14.19 4.13 5.94
C PHE A 184 14.43 5.61 5.57
N ALA A 185 14.25 6.54 6.49
CA ALA A 185 14.49 7.96 6.24
C ALA A 185 15.95 8.26 5.89
N ARG A 186 16.89 7.50 6.42
CA ARG A 186 18.34 7.68 6.21
C ARG A 186 18.91 6.85 5.08
N GLU A 187 18.48 5.60 4.98
CA GLU A 187 19.11 4.58 4.13
C GLU A 187 18.19 4.17 2.94
N GLY A 188 16.95 4.69 2.91
CA GLY A 188 15.98 4.35 1.89
C GLY A 188 15.55 2.89 1.95
N PHE A 189 15.26 2.33 0.78
CA PHE A 189 14.69 0.99 0.64
C PHE A 189 15.73 -0.14 0.79
N ALA A 190 17.00 0.12 0.57
CA ALA A 190 18.03 -0.92 0.51
C ALA A 190 18.04 -1.91 1.69
N PRO A 191 17.88 -1.49 2.98
CA PRO A 191 17.84 -2.42 4.11
C PRO A 191 16.66 -3.39 4.10
N PHE A 192 15.56 -3.04 3.43
CA PHE A 192 14.30 -3.79 3.39
C PHE A 192 14.16 -4.65 2.12
N ARG A 193 15.11 -4.53 1.20
CA ARG A 193 15.04 -5.11 -0.14
C ARG A 193 14.91 -6.64 -0.14
N ASP A 194 15.72 -7.34 0.63
CA ASP A 194 15.75 -8.81 0.59
C ASP A 194 14.46 -9.40 1.17
N GLU A 195 13.92 -8.81 2.23
CA GLU A 195 12.63 -9.18 2.78
C GLU A 195 11.50 -8.93 1.78
N TYR A 196 11.51 -7.77 1.11
CA TYR A 196 10.55 -7.44 0.07
C TYR A 196 10.59 -8.43 -1.09
N LYS A 197 11.78 -8.78 -1.57
CA LYS A 197 11.97 -9.75 -2.66
C LYS A 197 11.44 -11.13 -2.30
N ALA A 198 11.63 -11.57 -1.07
CA ALA A 198 11.12 -12.86 -0.60
C ALA A 198 9.58 -12.94 -0.66
N ALA A 199 8.88 -11.81 -0.48
CA ALA A 199 7.42 -11.73 -0.56
C ALA A 199 6.90 -11.32 -1.94
N CYS A 200 7.78 -10.87 -2.86
CA CYS A 200 7.38 -10.26 -4.15
C CYS A 200 6.97 -11.32 -5.18
N VAL A 201 5.65 -11.40 -5.44
CA VAL A 201 5.07 -12.38 -6.36
C VAL A 201 5.41 -12.13 -7.84
N ASN A 202 5.90 -10.94 -8.19
CA ASN A 202 6.32 -10.62 -9.57
C ASN A 202 7.57 -11.39 -9.99
N LEU A 203 8.48 -11.68 -9.06
CA LEU A 203 9.78 -12.27 -9.38
C LEU A 203 9.65 -13.69 -9.93
N GLY A 204 10.38 -13.96 -10.99
CA GLY A 204 10.33 -15.21 -11.75
C GLY A 204 9.14 -15.33 -12.70
N ARG A 205 8.24 -14.34 -12.76
CA ARG A 205 7.04 -14.36 -13.61
C ARG A 205 7.15 -13.47 -14.83
N HIS A 206 6.44 -13.83 -15.87
CA HIS A 206 6.27 -12.96 -17.04
C HIS A 206 5.36 -11.79 -16.66
N VAL A 207 5.79 -10.57 -17.00
CA VAL A 207 5.09 -9.32 -16.71
C VAL A 207 4.95 -8.48 -17.97
N THR A 208 3.91 -7.65 -18.00
CA THR A 208 3.77 -6.55 -18.94
C THR A 208 3.81 -5.23 -18.18
N PHE A 209 4.42 -4.21 -18.74
CA PHE A 209 4.62 -2.92 -18.09
C PHE A 209 4.55 -1.75 -19.07
N ASP A 210 4.17 -0.56 -18.56
CA ASP A 210 4.14 0.65 -19.36
C ASP A 210 5.55 1.17 -19.63
N LEU A 211 5.81 1.54 -20.89
CA LEU A 211 7.06 2.15 -21.30
C LEU A 211 7.03 3.67 -21.14
N PRO A 212 8.15 4.31 -20.76
CA PRO A 212 8.29 5.76 -20.81
C PRO A 212 8.07 6.27 -22.25
N GLY A 213 7.10 7.18 -22.42
CA GLY A 213 6.75 7.69 -23.75
C GLY A 213 5.59 6.98 -24.44
N GLY A 214 5.00 5.99 -23.80
CA GLY A 214 3.84 5.24 -24.27
C GLY A 214 4.18 3.88 -24.87
N GLY A 215 3.19 3.01 -24.91
CA GLY A 215 3.35 1.61 -25.31
C GLY A 215 3.60 0.67 -24.15
N THR A 216 3.72 -0.62 -24.45
CA THR A 216 3.84 -1.69 -23.46
C THR A 216 5.08 -2.53 -23.74
N GLY A 217 5.88 -2.76 -22.70
CA GLY A 217 6.96 -3.74 -22.68
C GLY A 217 6.52 -5.04 -22.04
N SER A 218 7.26 -6.12 -22.28
CA SER A 218 7.03 -7.40 -21.61
C SER A 218 8.34 -8.16 -21.41
N GLY A 219 8.36 -9.06 -20.43
CA GLY A 219 9.52 -9.87 -20.09
C GLY A 219 9.37 -10.58 -18.76
N THR A 220 10.44 -11.17 -18.27
CA THR A 220 10.46 -11.84 -16.97
C THR A 220 10.98 -10.89 -15.89
N ALA A 221 10.22 -10.66 -14.83
CA ALA A 221 10.68 -9.91 -13.67
C ALA A 221 11.74 -10.74 -12.92
N ILE A 222 12.95 -10.19 -12.79
CA ILE A 222 14.11 -10.95 -12.25
C ILE A 222 14.62 -10.40 -10.93
N ASP A 223 14.37 -9.12 -10.63
CA ASP A 223 14.86 -8.49 -9.40
C ASP A 223 14.03 -7.25 -9.04
N VAL A 224 14.21 -6.78 -7.81
CA VAL A 224 13.88 -5.43 -7.36
C VAL A 224 15.19 -4.81 -6.88
N ASP A 225 15.63 -3.70 -7.48
CA ASP A 225 16.93 -3.09 -7.13
C ASP A 225 16.85 -2.24 -5.84
N ALA A 226 18.01 -1.68 -5.43
CA ALA A 226 18.10 -0.86 -4.21
C ALA A 226 17.30 0.46 -4.30
N ASP A 227 16.95 0.91 -5.51
CA ASP A 227 16.09 2.06 -5.73
C ASP A 227 14.59 1.66 -5.82
N GLY A 228 14.26 0.40 -5.53
CA GLY A 228 12.89 -0.12 -5.56
C GLY A 228 12.32 -0.35 -6.96
N ARG A 229 13.16 -0.30 -8.01
CA ARG A 229 12.73 -0.54 -9.39
C ARG A 229 12.59 -2.03 -9.66
N LEU A 230 11.54 -2.41 -10.36
CA LEU A 230 11.40 -3.78 -10.87
C LEU A 230 12.33 -3.96 -12.08
N ILE A 231 13.20 -4.93 -12.03
CA ILE A 231 14.10 -5.29 -13.13
C ILE A 231 13.44 -6.38 -13.95
N VAL A 232 13.22 -6.09 -15.24
CA VAL A 232 12.57 -7.02 -16.18
C VAL A 232 13.55 -7.39 -17.28
N ARG A 233 13.79 -8.68 -17.47
CA ARG A 233 14.57 -9.20 -18.58
C ARG A 233 13.66 -9.33 -19.79
N THR A 234 13.97 -8.57 -20.84
CA THR A 234 13.29 -8.58 -22.14
C THR A 234 14.18 -9.20 -23.21
N ASP A 235 13.69 -9.37 -24.41
CA ASP A 235 14.50 -9.86 -25.57
C ASP A 235 15.60 -8.87 -25.97
N SER A 236 15.44 -7.59 -25.63
CA SER A 236 16.44 -6.53 -25.93
C SER A 236 17.41 -6.24 -24.79
N GLY A 237 17.25 -6.86 -23.61
CA GLY A 237 18.08 -6.64 -22.43
C GLY A 237 17.30 -6.45 -21.15
N GLU A 238 17.89 -5.80 -20.17
CA GLU A 238 17.25 -5.54 -18.88
C GLU A 238 16.61 -4.13 -18.85
N GLU A 239 15.34 -4.07 -18.54
CA GLU A 239 14.57 -2.84 -18.35
C GLU A 239 14.35 -2.56 -16.87
N LYS A 240 14.47 -1.28 -16.47
CA LYS A 240 14.23 -0.80 -15.11
C LYS A 240 12.88 -0.09 -15.03
N VAL A 241 11.89 -0.77 -14.49
CA VAL A 241 10.53 -0.23 -14.32
C VAL A 241 10.45 0.50 -12.99
N PHE A 242 10.27 1.83 -13.04
CA PHE A 242 10.24 2.68 -11.84
C PHE A 242 8.81 3.02 -11.40
N THR A 243 7.92 3.26 -12.35
CA THR A 243 6.51 3.60 -12.10
C THR A 243 5.65 2.99 -13.21
N GLY A 244 4.36 3.13 -13.10
CA GLY A 244 3.43 2.61 -14.08
C GLY A 244 2.62 1.42 -13.59
N GLU A 245 1.85 0.85 -14.48
CA GLU A 245 1.10 -0.35 -14.21
C GLU A 245 1.93 -1.57 -14.62
N VAL A 246 2.03 -2.55 -13.73
CA VAL A 246 2.64 -3.84 -14.04
C VAL A 246 1.58 -4.91 -13.87
N SER A 247 1.28 -5.57 -14.97
CA SER A 247 0.45 -6.77 -14.99
C SER A 247 1.33 -8.00 -14.89
N VAL A 248 0.90 -8.98 -14.10
CA VAL A 248 1.65 -10.21 -13.86
C VAL A 248 0.83 -11.38 -14.40
N HIS A 249 1.42 -12.15 -15.30
CA HIS A 249 0.76 -13.33 -15.85
C HIS A 249 0.69 -14.44 -14.80
N GLY A 250 -0.44 -15.15 -14.76
CA GLY A 250 -0.66 -16.24 -13.80
C GLY A 250 -0.98 -15.79 -12.36
N ILE A 251 -1.39 -14.54 -12.18
CA ILE A 251 -1.96 -14.02 -10.93
C ILE A 251 -3.41 -13.63 -11.19
N TYR A 252 -4.25 -13.61 -10.15
CA TYR A 252 -5.69 -13.40 -10.18
C TYR A 252 -6.49 -14.57 -10.75
N GLY A 253 -6.19 -15.79 -10.29
CA GLY A 253 -6.94 -16.98 -10.70
C GLY A 253 -6.77 -17.28 -12.19
N ALA A 254 -5.61 -16.98 -12.73
CA ALA A 254 -5.32 -17.22 -14.14
C ALA A 254 -5.45 -18.69 -14.48
N VAL A 255 -6.27 -18.92 -15.44
CA VAL A 255 -6.31 -20.10 -16.29
C VAL A 255 -5.09 -20.07 -17.19
#